data_3cb13d24e53520dfabea4c81f3200ff2
#
_entry.id   3cb13d24e53520dfabea4c81f3200ff2
#
_cell.length_a   1.000
_cell.length_b   1.000
_cell.length_c   1.000
_cell.angle_alpha   90.00
_cell.angle_beta   90.00
_cell.angle_gamma   90.00
#
_symmetry.space_group_name_H-M   'P 1'
#
loop_
_entity.id
_entity.type
_entity.pdbx_description
1 polymer ?
#
loop_
_entity_poly.entity_id
_entity_poly.type
_entity_poly.pdbx_seq_one_letter_code
_entity_poly.pdbx_strand_id
1 'polypeptide(L)'
;MKKFFTASLLIAFSSILFSSCMGMETTIIINSGNSGTVTAEYRLSEELVNFGAIEANKALLPIPITRADIENSLVSAQGLKLDSWSSTKSGSDTVIKTVISFDSLESLMFYLDPQGKMAQYSVTEAEKKIIFSLGDSVPPMDEQMKALAKEAFAPYLFKFTVSVPSKIMRAGSSLPIIFADTDGKKVVFEGKMQDIVTSSTAPVIEFSW
;
A
#
# COMPACT_ATOMS: atom_id res chain seq x y z
N MET A 1 35.94 -8.72 2.27
CA MET A 1 34.82 -8.75 1.31
C MET A 1 33.73 -9.78 1.64
N LYS A 2 34.01 -11.00 2.11
CA LYS A 2 32.97 -12.02 2.45
C LYS A 2 32.00 -11.63 3.60
N LYS A 3 32.43 -10.81 4.56
CA LYS A 3 31.57 -10.41 5.70
C LYS A 3 30.47 -9.37 5.35
N PHE A 4 30.72 -8.54 4.32
CA PHE A 4 29.73 -7.58 3.85
C PHE A 4 28.60 -8.24 3.03
N PHE A 5 28.93 -9.30 2.30
CA PHE A 5 27.95 -10.03 1.49
C PHE A 5 26.95 -10.81 2.34
N THR A 6 27.39 -11.39 3.47
CA THR A 6 26.49 -12.07 4.42
C THR A 6 25.58 -11.10 5.17
N ALA A 7 26.04 -9.88 5.49
CA ALA A 7 25.20 -8.89 6.14
C ALA A 7 24.12 -8.33 5.20
N SER A 8 24.44 -8.06 3.92
CA SER A 8 23.47 -7.64 2.90
C SER A 8 22.44 -8.72 2.62
N LEU A 9 22.83 -9.98 2.58
CA LEU A 9 21.92 -11.10 2.35
C LEU A 9 20.95 -11.29 3.54
N LEU A 10 21.43 -11.12 4.77
CA LEU A 10 20.61 -11.17 5.99
C LEU A 10 19.61 -10.02 6.06
N ILE A 11 19.99 -8.81 5.65
CA ILE A 11 19.10 -7.65 5.60
C ILE A 11 18.01 -7.83 4.51
N ALA A 12 18.39 -8.31 3.33
CA ALA A 12 17.43 -8.63 2.26
C ALA A 12 16.47 -9.76 2.67
N PHE A 13 16.97 -10.80 3.32
CA PHE A 13 16.17 -11.91 3.83
C PHE A 13 15.23 -11.47 4.98
N SER A 14 15.70 -10.59 5.85
CA SER A 14 14.88 -9.98 6.91
C SER A 14 13.74 -9.14 6.34
N SER A 15 14.00 -8.33 5.31
CA SER A 15 12.98 -7.50 4.67
C SER A 15 11.86 -8.33 4.02
N ILE A 16 12.18 -9.53 3.50
CA ILE A 16 11.21 -10.44 2.89
C ILE A 16 10.39 -11.17 3.95
N LEU A 17 11.01 -11.58 5.06
CA LEU A 17 10.30 -12.25 6.15
C LEU A 17 9.27 -11.33 6.83
N PHE A 18 9.55 -10.03 6.91
CA PHE A 18 8.64 -9.07 7.53
C PHE A 18 7.48 -8.64 6.63
N SER A 19 7.61 -8.77 5.31
CA SER A 19 6.48 -8.57 4.41
C SER A 19 5.50 -9.76 4.38
N SER A 20 5.83 -10.88 5.03
CA SER A 20 5.12 -12.15 4.91
C SER A 20 3.84 -12.31 5.73
N CYS A 21 3.37 -11.28 6.43
CA CYS A 21 2.22 -11.40 7.34
C CYS A 21 1.27 -10.19 7.23
N MET A 22 1.08 -9.64 6.04
CA MET A 22 0.27 -8.44 5.86
C MET A 22 -0.74 -8.56 4.75
N GLY A 23 -2.03 -8.44 5.11
CA GLY A 23 -3.11 -8.12 4.17
C GLY A 23 -3.32 -6.61 4.14
N MET A 24 -3.64 -6.05 2.99
CA MET A 24 -3.88 -4.62 2.82
C MET A 24 -5.17 -4.35 2.07
N GLU A 25 -6.03 -3.56 2.69
CA GLU A 25 -7.22 -3.00 2.06
C GLU A 25 -7.18 -1.47 2.16
N THR A 26 -7.25 -0.80 1.03
CA THR A 26 -7.26 0.66 0.96
C THR A 26 -8.50 1.14 0.22
N THR A 27 -9.18 2.13 0.77
CA THR A 27 -10.30 2.79 0.11
C THR A 27 -10.03 4.29 0.04
N ILE A 28 -10.07 4.86 -1.16
CA ILE A 28 -9.97 6.29 -1.40
C ILE A 28 -11.32 6.79 -1.90
N ILE A 29 -11.85 7.83 -1.25
CA ILE A 29 -13.05 8.54 -1.69
C ILE A 29 -12.62 9.94 -2.10
N ILE A 30 -12.86 10.29 -3.36
CA ILE A 30 -12.55 11.60 -3.95
C ILE A 30 -13.86 12.34 -4.18
N ASN A 31 -13.99 13.53 -3.61
CA ASN A 31 -15.14 14.41 -3.77
C ASN A 31 -14.99 15.30 -5.03
N SER A 32 -16.06 15.98 -5.42
CA SER A 32 -16.06 16.89 -6.58
C SER A 32 -15.04 18.04 -6.49
N GLY A 33 -14.71 18.48 -5.28
CA GLY A 33 -13.67 19.49 -5.00
C GLY A 33 -12.24 18.95 -4.88
N ASN A 34 -11.97 17.71 -5.28
CA ASN A 34 -10.69 17.02 -5.16
C ASN A 34 -10.23 16.74 -3.70
N SER A 35 -11.02 17.10 -2.70
CA SER A 35 -10.84 16.66 -1.32
C SER A 35 -11.38 15.24 -1.15
N GLY A 36 -11.07 14.61 -0.01
CA GLY A 36 -11.62 13.29 0.23
C GLY A 36 -11.07 12.60 1.47
N THR A 37 -11.17 11.28 1.48
CA THR A 37 -10.69 10.44 2.57
C THR A 37 -9.95 9.22 2.05
N VAL A 38 -8.92 8.80 2.78
CA VAL A 38 -8.25 7.51 2.63
C VAL A 38 -8.56 6.68 3.87
N THR A 39 -9.12 5.51 3.67
CA THR A 39 -9.20 4.47 4.71
C THR A 39 -8.20 3.38 4.36
N ALA A 40 -7.24 3.14 5.23
CA ALA A 40 -6.31 2.03 5.11
C ALA A 40 -6.55 1.04 6.26
N GLU A 41 -6.71 -0.22 5.92
CA GLU A 41 -6.78 -1.33 6.86
C GLU A 41 -5.69 -2.32 6.50
N TYR A 42 -4.86 -2.68 7.47
CA TYR A 42 -3.84 -3.69 7.29
C TYR A 42 -3.82 -4.65 8.48
N ARG A 43 -3.58 -5.92 8.16
CA ARG A 43 -3.49 -7.03 9.11
C ARG A 43 -2.04 -7.39 9.29
N LEU A 44 -1.58 -7.42 10.52
CA LEU A 44 -0.21 -7.75 10.88
C LEU A 44 -0.23 -8.93 11.85
N SER A 45 0.66 -9.89 11.65
CA SER A 45 0.86 -10.91 12.66
C SER A 45 1.37 -10.32 13.98
N GLU A 46 1.19 -11.04 15.08
CA GLU A 46 1.65 -10.57 16.40
C GLU A 46 3.17 -10.39 16.44
N GLU A 47 3.92 -11.24 15.73
CA GLU A 47 5.37 -11.15 15.63
C GLU A 47 5.80 -9.85 14.94
N LEU A 48 5.11 -9.44 13.87
CA LEU A 48 5.38 -8.17 13.19
C LEU A 48 5.07 -6.96 14.06
N VAL A 49 3.96 -6.98 14.76
CA VAL A 49 3.59 -5.90 15.69
C VAL A 49 4.65 -5.76 16.79
N ASN A 50 5.06 -6.87 17.39
CA ASN A 50 6.09 -6.88 18.42
C ASN A 50 7.46 -6.43 17.89
N PHE A 51 7.81 -6.85 16.67
CA PHE A 51 9.05 -6.43 16.01
C PHE A 51 9.05 -4.91 15.73
N GLY A 52 7.97 -4.39 15.17
CA GLY A 52 7.84 -2.96 14.83
C GLY A 52 7.63 -2.05 16.05
N ALA A 53 7.23 -2.59 17.20
CA ALA A 53 7.16 -1.85 18.47
C ALA A 53 8.55 -1.48 19.02
N ILE A 54 9.62 -2.15 18.56
CA ILE A 54 11.00 -1.84 18.96
C ILE A 54 11.51 -0.69 18.09
N GLU A 55 11.90 0.43 18.72
CA GLU A 55 12.34 1.64 18.02
C GLU A 55 13.46 1.39 16.99
N ALA A 56 14.45 0.55 17.36
CA ALA A 56 15.54 0.18 16.45
C ALA A 56 15.09 -0.54 15.18
N ASN A 57 13.90 -1.13 15.18
CA ASN A 57 13.36 -1.91 14.05
C ASN A 57 12.46 -1.09 13.14
N LYS A 58 12.06 0.12 13.52
CA LYS A 58 11.15 0.97 12.71
C LYS A 58 11.71 1.29 11.33
N ALA A 59 13.02 1.42 11.19
CA ALA A 59 13.67 1.61 9.89
C ALA A 59 13.59 0.36 8.98
N LEU A 60 13.42 -0.82 9.57
CA LEU A 60 13.31 -2.10 8.86
C LEU A 60 11.85 -2.43 8.51
N LEU A 61 10.90 -1.94 9.30
CA LEU A 61 9.46 -2.07 9.08
C LEU A 61 8.85 -0.66 8.97
N PRO A 62 8.88 -0.05 7.79
CA PRO A 62 8.40 1.34 7.59
C PRO A 62 6.85 1.41 7.52
N ILE A 63 6.16 0.55 8.29
CA ILE A 63 4.70 0.53 8.37
C ILE A 63 4.30 1.20 9.68
N PRO A 64 3.47 2.25 9.65
CA PRO A 64 3.02 2.90 10.87
C PRO A 64 2.07 1.98 11.64
N ILE A 65 2.47 1.56 12.83
CA ILE A 65 1.73 0.61 13.68
C ILE A 65 0.93 1.37 14.75
N THR A 66 1.49 2.43 15.30
CA THR A 66 0.85 3.20 16.36
C THR A 66 0.18 4.47 15.82
N ARG A 67 -0.73 5.03 16.61
CA ARG A 67 -1.32 6.33 16.29
C ARG A 67 -0.25 7.41 16.12
N ALA A 68 0.76 7.42 16.98
CA ALA A 68 1.86 8.37 16.89
C ALA A 68 2.67 8.23 15.60
N ASP A 69 2.88 6.99 15.11
CA ASP A 69 3.58 6.77 13.83
C ASP A 69 2.80 7.38 12.66
N ILE A 70 1.45 7.21 12.66
CA ILE A 70 0.59 7.84 11.64
C ILE A 70 0.66 9.35 11.74
N GLU A 71 0.46 9.92 12.95
CA GLU A 71 0.51 11.37 13.16
C GLU A 71 1.86 11.95 12.71
N ASN A 72 2.98 11.28 13.03
CA ASN A 72 4.31 11.67 12.59
C ASN A 72 4.48 11.62 11.06
N SER A 73 3.89 10.62 10.38
CA SER A 73 3.94 10.54 8.92
C SER A 73 3.20 11.69 8.22
N LEU A 74 2.21 12.28 8.89
CA LEU A 74 1.42 13.39 8.36
C LEU A 74 2.05 14.76 8.62
N VAL A 75 3.04 14.89 9.50
CA VAL A 75 3.64 16.19 9.87
C VAL A 75 4.19 16.96 8.67
N SER A 76 4.77 16.24 7.69
CA SER A 76 5.33 16.85 6.48
C SER A 76 4.32 17.05 5.35
N ALA A 77 3.12 16.48 5.46
CA ALA A 77 2.10 16.49 4.43
C ALA A 77 1.01 17.52 4.76
N GLN A 78 1.15 18.72 4.21
CA GLN A 78 0.12 19.77 4.36
C GLN A 78 -1.20 19.31 3.73
N GLY A 79 -2.32 19.69 4.36
CA GLY A 79 -3.64 19.38 3.84
C GLY A 79 -4.16 17.98 4.16
N LEU A 80 -3.43 17.20 5.01
CA LEU A 80 -3.89 15.92 5.51
C LEU A 80 -4.17 15.97 7.03
N LYS A 81 -5.15 15.20 7.45
CA LYS A 81 -5.54 15.10 8.87
C LYS A 81 -5.93 13.67 9.21
N LEU A 82 -5.41 13.16 10.33
CA LEU A 82 -5.87 11.90 10.90
C LEU A 82 -7.25 12.10 11.55
N ASP A 83 -8.28 11.48 10.98
CA ASP A 83 -9.64 11.54 11.54
C ASP A 83 -9.86 10.41 12.56
N SER A 84 -9.37 9.22 12.28
CA SER A 84 -9.45 8.10 13.22
C SER A 84 -8.30 7.10 13.05
N TRP A 85 -7.98 6.43 14.14
CA TRP A 85 -7.07 5.30 14.19
C TRP A 85 -7.62 4.27 15.19
N SER A 86 -7.52 3.00 14.84
CA SER A 86 -7.84 1.90 15.74
C SER A 86 -6.90 0.72 15.51
N SER A 87 -6.67 -0.04 16.58
CA SER A 87 -5.94 -1.29 16.55
C SER A 87 -6.73 -2.33 17.33
N THR A 88 -7.07 -3.44 16.68
CA THR A 88 -7.90 -4.51 17.27
C THR A 88 -7.30 -5.87 16.99
N LYS A 89 -7.43 -6.80 17.92
CA LYS A 89 -7.04 -8.20 17.70
C LYS A 89 -8.13 -8.93 16.92
N SER A 90 -7.72 -9.73 15.92
CA SER A 90 -8.59 -10.58 15.12
C SER A 90 -7.90 -11.94 14.91
N GLY A 91 -8.21 -12.91 15.77
CA GLY A 91 -7.48 -14.18 15.84
C GLY A 91 -6.03 -13.94 16.31
N SER A 92 -5.06 -14.45 15.54
CA SER A 92 -3.62 -14.22 15.76
C SER A 92 -3.15 -12.85 15.25
N ASP A 93 -3.97 -12.15 14.45
CA ASP A 93 -3.57 -10.92 13.80
C ASP A 93 -3.98 -9.67 14.59
N THR A 94 -3.24 -8.60 14.38
CA THR A 94 -3.65 -7.25 14.74
C THR A 94 -4.13 -6.53 13.48
N VAL A 95 -5.36 -6.04 13.52
CA VAL A 95 -5.95 -5.22 12.45
C VAL A 95 -5.80 -3.76 12.84
N ILE A 96 -5.08 -3.00 12.03
CA ILE A 96 -4.90 -1.57 12.19
C ILE A 96 -5.72 -0.87 11.09
N LYS A 97 -6.56 0.06 11.53
CA LYS A 97 -7.39 0.85 10.62
C LYS A 97 -7.16 2.32 10.84
N THR A 98 -6.93 3.04 9.76
CA THR A 98 -6.75 4.49 9.76
C THR A 98 -7.74 5.14 8.81
N VAL A 99 -8.22 6.33 9.17
CA VAL A 99 -8.96 7.21 8.27
C VAL A 99 -8.25 8.56 8.27
N ILE A 100 -7.84 8.99 7.08
CA ILE A 100 -7.15 10.25 6.85
C ILE A 100 -7.97 11.06 5.87
N SER A 101 -8.33 12.29 6.23
CA SER A 101 -8.90 13.25 5.28
C SER A 101 -7.80 14.03 4.58
N PHE A 102 -8.07 14.40 3.33
CA PHE A 102 -7.20 15.27 2.54
C PHE A 102 -8.02 16.41 1.89
N ASP A 103 -7.42 17.57 1.75
CA ASP A 103 -8.06 18.75 1.18
C ASP A 103 -7.90 18.85 -0.34
N SER A 104 -6.87 18.19 -0.90
CA SER A 104 -6.61 18.17 -2.34
C SER A 104 -5.95 16.85 -2.77
N LEU A 105 -6.07 16.52 -4.06
CA LEU A 105 -5.38 15.36 -4.64
C LEU A 105 -3.86 15.56 -4.66
N GLU A 106 -3.39 16.77 -4.81
CA GLU A 106 -1.97 17.12 -4.75
C GLU A 106 -1.39 16.77 -3.38
N SER A 107 -2.07 17.14 -2.30
CA SER A 107 -1.69 16.80 -0.93
C SER A 107 -1.66 15.29 -0.73
N LEU A 108 -2.67 14.57 -1.23
CA LEU A 108 -2.72 13.11 -1.18
C LEU A 108 -1.56 12.47 -1.95
N MET A 109 -1.30 12.91 -3.19
CA MET A 109 -0.21 12.38 -4.00
C MET A 109 1.15 12.63 -3.34
N PHE A 110 1.37 13.81 -2.81
CA PHE A 110 2.60 14.12 -2.08
C PHE A 110 2.80 13.23 -0.84
N TYR A 111 1.73 12.92 -0.11
CA TYR A 111 1.79 12.03 1.04
C TYR A 111 2.11 10.58 0.64
N LEU A 112 1.45 10.08 -0.40
CA LEU A 112 1.64 8.70 -0.88
C LEU A 112 3.00 8.51 -1.57
N ASP A 113 3.50 9.55 -2.21
CA ASP A 113 4.77 9.52 -2.96
C ASP A 113 5.50 10.87 -2.89
N PRO A 114 6.19 11.16 -1.78
CA PRO A 114 6.93 12.42 -1.64
C PRO A 114 8.03 12.62 -2.67
N GLN A 115 8.47 11.54 -3.34
CA GLN A 115 9.53 11.59 -4.35
C GLN A 115 8.99 11.68 -5.79
N GLY A 116 7.68 11.54 -5.99
CA GLY A 116 7.03 11.61 -7.30
C GLY A 116 7.38 10.45 -8.25
N LYS A 117 7.72 9.29 -7.70
CA LYS A 117 8.14 8.11 -8.48
C LYS A 117 7.05 7.07 -8.66
N MET A 118 6.17 6.93 -7.67
CA MET A 118 5.19 5.85 -7.59
C MET A 118 3.75 6.32 -7.87
N ALA A 119 3.43 7.58 -7.62
CA ALA A 119 2.09 8.12 -7.82
C ALA A 119 2.10 9.29 -8.79
N GLN A 120 1.29 9.22 -9.83
CA GLN A 120 1.16 10.28 -10.83
C GLN A 120 -0.31 10.68 -10.93
N TYR A 121 -0.55 11.98 -10.92
CA TYR A 121 -1.86 12.57 -11.14
C TYR A 121 -1.79 13.57 -12.29
N SER A 122 -2.67 13.42 -13.26
CA SER A 122 -2.78 14.32 -14.38
C SER A 122 -4.23 14.75 -14.59
N VAL A 123 -4.39 16.01 -14.99
CA VAL A 123 -5.68 16.63 -15.32
C VAL A 123 -5.63 17.22 -16.72
N THR A 124 -6.63 16.87 -17.51
CA THR A 124 -6.93 17.54 -18.79
C THR A 124 -8.35 18.08 -18.74
N GLU A 125 -8.79 18.80 -19.75
CA GLU A 125 -10.20 19.25 -19.85
C GLU A 125 -11.19 18.09 -19.92
N ALA A 126 -10.76 16.95 -20.48
CA ALA A 126 -11.61 15.79 -20.72
C ALA A 126 -11.51 14.71 -19.64
N GLU A 127 -10.40 14.66 -18.88
CA GLU A 127 -10.09 13.48 -18.06
C GLU A 127 -9.20 13.87 -16.87
N LYS A 128 -9.50 13.29 -15.71
CA LYS A 128 -8.59 13.20 -14.58
C LYS A 128 -8.08 11.76 -14.50
N LYS A 129 -6.78 11.59 -14.38
CA LYS A 129 -6.14 10.29 -14.38
C LYS A 129 -5.18 10.15 -13.20
N ILE A 130 -5.25 9.01 -12.52
CA ILE A 130 -4.28 8.61 -11.49
C ILE A 130 -3.62 7.30 -11.91
N ILE A 131 -2.31 7.24 -11.71
CA ILE A 131 -1.48 6.05 -11.92
C ILE A 131 -0.72 5.80 -10.62
N PHE A 132 -0.79 4.58 -10.09
CA PHE A 132 0.02 4.14 -8.95
C PHE A 132 0.91 2.99 -9.38
N SER A 133 2.22 3.12 -9.18
CA SER A 133 3.17 2.01 -9.18
C SER A 133 3.26 1.45 -7.75
N LEU A 134 2.99 0.17 -7.58
CA LEU A 134 3.02 -0.48 -6.26
C LEU A 134 4.44 -0.91 -5.83
N GLY A 135 5.46 -0.26 -6.38
CA GLY A 135 6.87 -0.45 -6.04
C GLY A 135 7.80 0.06 -7.14
N ASP A 136 9.04 0.38 -6.79
CA ASP A 136 10.07 0.82 -7.75
C ASP A 136 10.69 -0.38 -8.49
N SER A 137 10.88 -1.48 -7.79
CA SER A 137 11.43 -2.73 -8.35
C SER A 137 11.11 -3.90 -7.42
N VAL A 138 10.93 -5.07 -7.99
CA VAL A 138 10.82 -6.30 -7.21
C VAL A 138 12.22 -6.92 -7.13
N PRO A 139 12.78 -7.14 -5.94
CA PRO A 139 14.06 -7.83 -5.80
C PRO A 139 13.99 -9.21 -6.45
N PRO A 140 15.02 -9.65 -7.17
CA PRO A 140 15.04 -10.99 -7.72
C PRO A 140 14.98 -12.02 -6.59
N MET A 141 14.00 -12.91 -6.66
CA MET A 141 13.82 -14.02 -5.73
C MET A 141 14.21 -15.33 -6.43
N ASP A 142 14.97 -16.17 -5.75
CA ASP A 142 15.13 -17.55 -6.17
C ASP A 142 13.85 -18.37 -5.92
N GLU A 143 13.78 -19.58 -6.43
CA GLU A 143 12.57 -20.42 -6.33
C GLU A 143 12.23 -20.82 -4.90
N GLN A 144 13.23 -20.96 -4.02
CA GLN A 144 12.99 -21.24 -2.61
C GLN A 144 12.35 -20.04 -1.89
N MET A 145 12.86 -18.84 -2.15
CA MET A 145 12.30 -17.60 -1.61
C MET A 145 10.88 -17.35 -2.13
N LYS A 146 10.62 -17.60 -3.42
CA LYS A 146 9.27 -17.50 -3.99
C LYS A 146 8.30 -18.48 -3.35
N ALA A 147 8.72 -19.73 -3.09
CA ALA A 147 7.89 -20.73 -2.44
C ALA A 147 7.52 -20.30 -1.02
N LEU A 148 8.50 -19.83 -0.23
CA LEU A 148 8.26 -19.28 1.12
C LEU A 148 7.34 -18.06 1.10
N ALA A 149 7.57 -17.13 0.17
CA ALA A 149 6.71 -15.96 0.02
C ALA A 149 5.26 -16.36 -0.34
N LYS A 150 5.07 -17.29 -1.28
CA LYS A 150 3.73 -17.79 -1.63
C LYS A 150 3.00 -18.38 -0.43
N GLU A 151 3.68 -19.20 0.36
CA GLU A 151 3.09 -19.80 1.56
C GLU A 151 2.70 -18.74 2.59
N ALA A 152 3.60 -17.82 2.87
CA ALA A 152 3.42 -16.76 3.86
C ALA A 152 2.29 -15.79 3.48
N PHE A 153 2.14 -15.46 2.20
CA PHE A 153 1.12 -14.52 1.72
C PHE A 153 -0.18 -15.18 1.24
N ALA A 154 -0.27 -16.52 1.25
CA ALA A 154 -1.44 -17.26 0.77
C ALA A 154 -2.79 -16.80 1.38
N PRO A 155 -2.90 -16.48 2.68
CA PRO A 155 -4.17 -16.07 3.29
C PRO A 155 -4.55 -14.61 3.01
N TYR A 156 -3.69 -13.81 2.38
CA TYR A 156 -3.88 -12.37 2.27
C TYR A 156 -4.30 -11.92 0.88
N LEU A 157 -5.17 -10.90 0.86
CA LEU A 157 -5.63 -10.22 -0.34
C LEU A 157 -5.10 -8.78 -0.37
N PHE A 158 -4.80 -8.33 -1.57
CA PHE A 158 -4.67 -6.92 -1.90
C PHE A 158 -6.03 -6.44 -2.40
N LYS A 159 -6.52 -5.36 -1.81
CA LYS A 159 -7.74 -4.71 -2.28
C LYS A 159 -7.57 -3.20 -2.21
N PHE A 160 -7.76 -2.57 -3.36
CA PHE A 160 -7.67 -1.13 -3.49
C PHE A 160 -8.94 -0.61 -4.17
N THR A 161 -9.69 0.17 -3.42
CA THR A 161 -10.99 0.71 -3.87
C THR A 161 -10.89 2.21 -4.05
N VAL A 162 -11.38 2.72 -5.16
CA VAL A 162 -11.48 4.17 -5.39
C VAL A 162 -12.90 4.53 -5.79
N SER A 163 -13.42 5.56 -5.13
CA SER A 163 -14.70 6.20 -5.49
C SER A 163 -14.42 7.63 -5.93
N VAL A 164 -14.96 8.02 -7.08
CA VAL A 164 -14.72 9.31 -7.73
C VAL A 164 -16.04 10.07 -7.96
N PRO A 165 -16.01 11.40 -8.15
CA PRO A 165 -17.23 12.20 -8.27
C PRO A 165 -18.00 11.98 -9.57
N SER A 166 -17.35 11.50 -10.62
CA SER A 166 -17.98 11.22 -11.93
C SER A 166 -17.74 9.77 -12.35
N LYS A 167 -18.28 9.38 -13.49
CA LYS A 167 -18.17 8.01 -14.00
C LYS A 167 -16.71 7.67 -14.32
N ILE A 168 -16.28 6.47 -13.89
CA ILE A 168 -15.00 5.88 -14.30
C ILE A 168 -15.01 5.68 -15.82
N MET A 169 -14.02 6.24 -16.50
CA MET A 169 -13.85 6.12 -17.96
C MET A 169 -12.96 4.93 -18.31
N ARG A 170 -11.89 4.74 -17.54
CA ARG A 170 -10.94 3.63 -17.71
C ARG A 170 -10.45 3.17 -16.36
N ALA A 171 -10.14 1.87 -16.24
CA ALA A 171 -9.43 1.29 -15.12
C ALA A 171 -8.70 0.05 -15.60
N GLY A 172 -7.51 -0.19 -15.06
CA GLY A 172 -6.73 -1.36 -15.41
C GLY A 172 -5.48 -1.54 -14.55
N SER A 173 -4.86 -2.69 -14.70
CA SER A 173 -3.57 -3.03 -14.10
C SER A 173 -2.61 -3.53 -15.16
N SER A 174 -1.31 -3.25 -14.97
CA SER A 174 -0.24 -3.80 -15.81
C SER A 174 -0.06 -5.30 -15.64
N LEU A 175 -0.56 -5.88 -14.55
CA LEU A 175 -0.47 -7.31 -14.26
C LEU A 175 -1.85 -7.97 -14.31
N PRO A 176 -2.02 -9.08 -15.04
CA PRO A 176 -3.29 -9.79 -15.15
C PRO A 176 -3.74 -10.46 -13.84
N ILE A 177 -2.86 -10.52 -12.83
CA ILE A 177 -3.15 -11.03 -11.49
C ILE A 177 -3.92 -10.04 -10.61
N ILE A 178 -4.03 -8.77 -11.03
CA ILE A 178 -4.86 -7.75 -10.38
C ILE A 178 -6.04 -7.45 -11.30
N PHE A 179 -7.22 -7.78 -10.84
CA PHE A 179 -8.48 -7.55 -11.55
C PHE A 179 -9.02 -6.16 -11.20
N ALA A 180 -9.48 -5.43 -12.20
CA ALA A 180 -10.18 -4.17 -12.04
C ALA A 180 -11.66 -4.37 -12.33
N ASP A 181 -12.50 -4.14 -11.34
CA ASP A 181 -13.97 -4.14 -11.48
C ASP A 181 -14.49 -2.71 -11.31
N THR A 182 -15.35 -2.27 -12.23
CA THR A 182 -15.88 -0.91 -12.26
C THR A 182 -17.40 -0.91 -12.15
N ASP A 183 -17.92 -0.14 -11.22
CA ASP A 183 -19.34 0.13 -11.07
C ASP A 183 -19.60 1.65 -10.99
N GLY A 184 -19.96 2.22 -12.12
CA GLY A 184 -20.29 3.64 -12.24
C GLY A 184 -19.14 4.57 -11.82
N LYS A 185 -19.17 5.02 -10.57
CA LYS A 185 -18.20 5.95 -9.97
C LYS A 185 -17.15 5.27 -9.09
N LYS A 186 -17.14 3.95 -9.07
CA LYS A 186 -16.27 3.14 -8.22
C LYS A 186 -15.46 2.18 -9.05
N VAL A 187 -14.20 1.99 -8.68
CA VAL A 187 -13.35 0.90 -9.17
C VAL A 187 -12.76 0.15 -7.98
N VAL A 188 -12.69 -1.17 -8.11
CA VAL A 188 -12.03 -2.07 -7.16
C VAL A 188 -10.94 -2.81 -7.91
N PHE A 189 -9.71 -2.70 -7.43
CA PHE A 189 -8.58 -3.52 -7.84
C PHE A 189 -8.37 -4.59 -6.79
N GLU A 190 -8.36 -5.84 -7.19
CA GLU A 190 -8.24 -6.97 -6.27
C GLU A 190 -7.29 -8.02 -6.83
N GLY A 191 -6.46 -8.60 -5.96
CA GLY A 191 -5.53 -9.67 -6.30
C GLY A 191 -5.07 -10.45 -5.08
N LYS A 192 -4.51 -11.63 -5.31
CA LYS A 192 -3.89 -12.40 -4.23
C LYS A 192 -2.51 -11.83 -3.92
N MET A 193 -2.26 -11.53 -2.65
CA MET A 193 -0.99 -10.95 -2.23
C MET A 193 0.21 -11.85 -2.60
N GLN A 194 0.06 -13.17 -2.47
CA GLN A 194 1.10 -14.14 -2.87
C GLN A 194 1.56 -13.99 -4.33
N ASP A 195 0.64 -13.67 -5.24
CA ASP A 195 0.96 -13.56 -6.67
C ASP A 195 1.62 -12.19 -6.97
N ILE A 196 1.19 -11.14 -6.24
CA ILE A 196 1.75 -9.80 -6.35
C ILE A 196 3.20 -9.78 -5.87
N VAL A 197 3.48 -10.30 -4.67
CA VAL A 197 4.83 -10.27 -4.07
C VAL A 197 5.83 -11.17 -4.78
N THR A 198 5.37 -12.20 -5.48
CA THR A 198 6.24 -13.10 -6.26
C THR A 198 6.32 -12.76 -7.74
N SER A 199 5.65 -11.68 -8.16
CA SER A 199 5.76 -11.14 -9.52
C SER A 199 7.20 -10.66 -9.79
N SER A 200 7.65 -10.77 -11.03
CA SER A 200 8.96 -10.23 -11.45
C SER A 200 8.94 -8.74 -11.73
N THR A 201 7.76 -8.14 -11.79
CA THR A 201 7.56 -6.72 -12.08
C THR A 201 6.61 -6.10 -11.06
N ALA A 202 6.88 -4.85 -10.68
CA ALA A 202 5.97 -4.11 -9.82
C ALA A 202 4.64 -3.85 -10.56
N PRO A 203 3.48 -4.10 -9.92
CA PRO A 203 2.20 -3.77 -10.53
C PRO A 203 2.02 -2.27 -10.66
N VAL A 204 1.43 -1.86 -11.78
CA VAL A 204 0.93 -0.51 -11.99
C VAL A 204 -0.58 -0.58 -12.10
N ILE A 205 -1.30 0.19 -11.32
CA ILE A 205 -2.75 0.36 -11.44
C ILE A 205 -3.05 1.77 -11.95
N GLU A 206 -4.02 1.88 -12.83
CA GLU A 206 -4.45 3.17 -13.36
C GLU A 206 -5.97 3.26 -13.45
N PHE A 207 -6.50 4.45 -13.26
CA PHE A 207 -7.91 4.76 -13.47
C PHE A 207 -8.10 6.22 -13.85
N SER A 208 -9.22 6.49 -14.53
CA SER A 208 -9.59 7.85 -14.94
C SER A 208 -11.09 8.08 -14.88
N TRP A 209 -11.49 9.35 -14.71
CA TRP A 209 -12.87 9.81 -14.58
C TRP A 209 -13.11 11.22 -15.11
#